data_aab54d3790791fb9a2e72900a0e2c4c0
#
_entry.id   aab54d3790791fb9a2e72900a0e2c4c0
#
_cell.length_a   1.000
_cell.length_b   1.000
_cell.length_c   1.000
_cell.angle_alpha   90.00
_cell.angle_beta   90.00
_cell.angle_gamma   90.00
#
_symmetry.space_group_name_H-M   'P 1'
#
loop_
_entity.id
_entity.type
_entity.pdbx_description
1 polymer ?
#
loop_
_entity_poly.entity_id
_entity_poly.type
_entity_poly.pdbx_seq_one_letter_code
_entity_poly.pdbx_strand_id
1 'polypeptide(L)'
;MTPEKALEPQLAVAEERYAMILASIQAFAQFCDVHGDDDNAEYDRLADQLQTLTGKDISRFNLREWWEEEGAEVLAFRIALPDPVKLDDVSRMDIAHIVARIGRFELSEEDASEPGFQQTFSAFLDDYYHAWLKLHCKSYNYKKIFGAHKDKDGKRLWLTDDEKVDVLWPQR
;
A
#
# COMPACT_ATOMS: atom_id res chain seq x y z
N MET A 1 3.69 -15.12 17.20
CA MET A 1 3.06 -13.87 16.69
C MET A 1 1.56 -14.05 16.76
N THR A 2 0.87 -13.16 17.43
CA THR A 2 -0.60 -13.22 17.48
C THR A 2 -1.16 -12.96 16.08
N PRO A 3 -2.28 -13.60 15.68
CA PRO A 3 -2.89 -13.41 14.36
C PRO A 3 -3.10 -11.92 13.99
N GLU A 4 -3.45 -11.11 14.97
CA GLU A 4 -3.69 -9.68 14.82
C GLU A 4 -2.46 -8.88 14.31
N LYS A 5 -1.24 -9.25 14.74
CA LYS A 5 0.00 -8.63 14.25
C LYS A 5 0.35 -8.94 12.81
N ALA A 6 -0.16 -10.05 12.27
CA ALA A 6 0.06 -10.44 10.88
C ALA A 6 -0.91 -9.78 9.89
N LEU A 7 -1.97 -9.15 10.38
CA LEU A 7 -2.96 -8.45 9.55
C LEU A 7 -2.56 -7.00 9.29
N GLU A 8 -1.88 -6.36 10.24
CA GLU A 8 -1.52 -4.95 10.17
C GLU A 8 -0.19 -4.72 9.43
N PRO A 9 -0.05 -3.59 8.73
CA PRO A 9 1.18 -3.22 8.05
C PRO A 9 2.32 -3.01 9.04
N GLN A 10 3.53 -3.41 8.65
CA GLN A 10 4.74 -3.28 9.47
C GLN A 10 5.30 -1.85 9.36
N LEU A 11 4.61 -0.88 9.95
CA LEU A 11 4.97 0.55 9.86
C LEU A 11 6.33 0.88 10.47
N ALA A 12 6.73 0.21 11.55
CA ALA A 12 8.05 0.40 12.15
C ALA A 12 9.19 0.04 11.19
N VAL A 13 9.02 -1.01 10.38
CA VAL A 13 10.00 -1.39 9.35
C VAL A 13 10.02 -0.37 8.22
N ALA A 14 8.86 0.14 7.83
CA ALA A 14 8.77 1.19 6.81
C ALA A 14 9.47 2.46 7.28
N GLU A 15 9.22 2.90 8.52
CA GLU A 15 9.82 4.09 9.11
C GLU A 15 11.35 4.00 9.18
N GLU A 16 11.88 2.85 9.60
CA GLU A 16 13.33 2.59 9.66
C GLU A 16 14.02 2.74 8.29
N ARG A 17 13.35 2.31 7.21
CA ARG A 17 13.91 2.30 5.85
C ARG A 17 13.65 3.59 5.09
N TYR A 18 12.61 4.32 5.45
CA TYR A 18 12.03 5.42 4.68
C TYR A 18 13.04 6.50 4.30
N ALA A 19 13.78 7.03 5.27
CA ALA A 19 14.69 8.15 5.04
C ALA A 19 15.79 7.81 4.02
N MET A 20 16.32 6.60 4.09
CA MET A 20 17.37 6.12 3.16
C MET A 20 16.80 5.92 1.75
N ILE A 21 15.61 5.35 1.63
CA ILE A 21 14.95 5.16 0.34
C ILE A 21 14.62 6.49 -0.31
N LEU A 22 14.04 7.43 0.45
CA LEU A 22 13.74 8.78 -0.04
C LEU A 22 14.99 9.50 -0.55
N ALA A 23 16.07 9.47 0.24
CA ALA A 23 17.35 10.08 -0.16
C ALA A 23 17.91 9.44 -1.45
N SER A 24 17.80 8.13 -1.61
CA SER A 24 18.26 7.41 -2.81
C SER A 24 17.45 7.80 -4.05
N ILE A 25 16.13 7.91 -3.94
CA ILE A 25 15.25 8.35 -5.04
C ILE A 25 15.58 9.80 -5.45
N GLN A 26 15.73 10.69 -4.48
CA GLN A 26 16.06 12.11 -4.73
C GLN A 26 17.46 12.27 -5.34
N ALA A 27 18.43 11.51 -4.87
CA ALA A 27 19.79 11.52 -5.44
C ALA A 27 19.81 11.03 -6.89
N PHE A 28 19.04 10.00 -7.22
CA PHE A 28 18.88 9.51 -8.58
C PHE A 28 18.24 10.57 -9.49
N ALA A 29 17.17 11.23 -9.05
CA ALA A 29 16.53 12.30 -9.80
C ALA A 29 17.52 13.45 -10.10
N GLN A 30 18.27 13.88 -9.09
CA GLN A 30 19.29 14.90 -9.25
C GLN A 30 20.42 14.47 -10.21
N PHE A 31 20.82 13.20 -10.16
CA PHE A 31 21.82 12.66 -11.09
C PHE A 31 21.32 12.72 -12.53
N CYS A 32 20.05 12.30 -12.77
CA CYS A 32 19.44 12.37 -14.10
C CYS A 32 19.33 13.79 -14.63
N ASP A 33 19.02 14.78 -13.80
CA ASP A 33 18.91 16.18 -14.18
C ASP A 33 20.27 16.75 -14.63
N VAL A 34 21.36 16.31 -14.04
CA VAL A 34 22.71 16.84 -14.31
C VAL A 34 23.41 16.06 -15.42
N HIS A 35 23.29 14.74 -15.44
CA HIS A 35 24.10 13.85 -16.29
C HIS A 35 23.28 13.07 -17.32
N GLY A 36 21.96 12.96 -17.13
CA GLY A 36 21.16 11.99 -17.86
C GLY A 36 21.45 10.55 -17.40
N ASP A 37 20.68 9.61 -17.91
CA ASP A 37 20.87 8.15 -17.68
C ASP A 37 20.32 7.40 -18.92
N ASP A 38 20.92 7.68 -20.07
CA ASP A 38 20.43 7.19 -21.38
C ASP A 38 20.54 5.67 -21.54
N ASP A 39 21.53 5.06 -20.86
CA ASP A 39 21.75 3.63 -20.83
C ASP A 39 21.05 2.90 -19.66
N ASN A 40 20.30 3.63 -18.82
CA ASN A 40 19.63 3.16 -17.61
C ASN A 40 20.54 2.53 -16.54
N ALA A 41 21.84 2.78 -16.58
CA ALA A 41 22.80 2.14 -15.66
C ALA A 41 22.53 2.55 -14.20
N GLU A 42 22.26 3.83 -13.95
CA GLU A 42 21.96 4.33 -12.61
C GLU A 42 20.56 3.92 -12.14
N TYR A 43 19.57 3.86 -13.05
CA TYR A 43 18.25 3.32 -12.77
C TYR A 43 18.34 1.87 -12.28
N ASP A 44 19.02 1.01 -13.03
CA ASP A 44 19.18 -0.41 -12.71
C ASP A 44 19.92 -0.60 -11.38
N ARG A 45 20.95 0.21 -11.13
CA ARG A 45 21.67 0.19 -9.86
C ARG A 45 20.79 0.57 -8.67
N LEU A 46 19.97 1.61 -8.82
CA LEU A 46 19.01 2.01 -7.78
C LEU A 46 17.96 0.92 -7.55
N ALA A 47 17.41 0.35 -8.61
CA ALA A 47 16.43 -0.73 -8.52
C ALA A 47 16.99 -1.94 -7.78
N ASP A 48 18.19 -2.39 -8.12
CA ASP A 48 18.88 -3.49 -7.45
C ASP A 48 19.15 -3.20 -5.97
N GLN A 49 19.57 -1.99 -5.65
CA GLN A 49 19.80 -1.55 -4.27
C GLN A 49 18.51 -1.58 -3.45
N LEU A 50 17.41 -1.04 -3.99
CA LEU A 50 16.13 -1.02 -3.31
C LEU A 50 15.52 -2.42 -3.17
N GLN A 51 15.69 -3.28 -4.18
CA GLN A 51 15.29 -4.69 -4.11
C GLN A 51 16.08 -5.44 -3.04
N THR A 52 17.38 -5.24 -2.96
CA THR A 52 18.23 -5.86 -1.93
C THR A 52 17.82 -5.42 -0.53
N LEU A 53 17.52 -4.13 -0.35
CA LEU A 53 17.13 -3.56 0.94
C LEU A 53 15.76 -4.04 1.40
N THR A 54 14.79 -4.18 0.49
CA THR A 54 13.39 -4.40 0.84
C THR A 54 12.90 -5.81 0.54
N GLY A 55 13.55 -6.54 -0.34
CA GLY A 55 13.08 -7.83 -0.88
C GLY A 55 11.90 -7.71 -1.85
N LYS A 56 11.52 -6.48 -2.24
CA LYS A 56 10.39 -6.23 -3.13
C LYS A 56 10.80 -6.25 -4.60
N ASP A 57 9.87 -6.62 -5.45
CA ASP A 57 9.99 -6.40 -6.89
C ASP A 57 9.84 -4.90 -7.21
N ILE A 58 10.95 -4.25 -7.50
CA ILE A 58 11.02 -2.81 -7.75
C ILE A 58 10.51 -2.45 -9.14
N SER A 59 10.42 -3.40 -10.08
CA SER A 59 9.93 -3.14 -11.44
C SER A 59 8.49 -2.62 -11.50
N ARG A 60 7.72 -2.80 -10.43
CA ARG A 60 6.34 -2.29 -10.31
C ARG A 60 6.25 -0.82 -9.90
N PHE A 61 7.37 -0.17 -9.60
CA PHE A 61 7.44 1.23 -9.22
C PHE A 61 8.12 2.05 -10.31
N ASN A 62 7.60 3.25 -10.56
CA ASN A 62 8.22 4.20 -11.48
C ASN A 62 9.23 5.07 -10.71
N LEU A 63 10.51 4.72 -10.78
CA LEU A 63 11.57 5.45 -10.08
C LEU A 63 11.98 6.74 -10.81
N ARG A 64 11.59 6.91 -12.07
CA ARG A 64 12.04 8.03 -12.92
C ARG A 64 11.03 9.18 -12.95
N GLU A 65 9.75 8.87 -13.09
CA GLU A 65 8.67 9.84 -13.33
C GLU A 65 7.68 9.90 -12.15
N TRP A 66 8.19 9.71 -10.92
CA TRP A 66 7.36 9.70 -9.71
C TRP A 66 6.63 11.02 -9.45
N TRP A 67 7.14 12.15 -9.95
CA TRP A 67 6.48 13.45 -9.84
C TRP A 67 5.17 13.55 -10.62
N GLU A 68 4.96 12.73 -11.64
CA GLU A 68 3.73 12.67 -12.40
C GLU A 68 2.62 11.90 -11.68
N GLU A 69 2.97 11.07 -10.72
CA GLU A 69 2.05 10.18 -10.02
C GLU A 69 1.74 10.67 -8.59
N GLU A 70 2.70 10.60 -7.69
CA GLU A 70 2.42 10.71 -6.26
C GLU A 70 3.49 11.45 -5.42
N GLY A 71 4.62 11.79 -6.00
CA GLY A 71 5.74 12.41 -5.29
C GLY A 71 6.70 11.42 -4.66
N ALA A 72 7.94 11.89 -4.39
CA ALA A 72 9.03 11.06 -3.90
C ALA A 72 8.74 10.46 -2.51
N GLU A 73 8.08 11.22 -1.66
CA GLU A 73 7.75 10.82 -0.28
C GLU A 73 6.81 9.63 -0.26
N VAL A 74 5.76 9.66 -1.07
CA VAL A 74 4.79 8.56 -1.14
C VAL A 74 5.41 7.35 -1.82
N LEU A 75 6.17 7.53 -2.89
CA LEU A 75 6.92 6.46 -3.53
C LEU A 75 7.89 5.78 -2.56
N ALA A 76 8.66 6.57 -1.79
CA ALA A 76 9.57 6.06 -0.78
C ALA A 76 8.84 5.24 0.30
N PHE A 77 7.69 5.73 0.77
CA PHE A 77 6.85 5.01 1.71
C PHE A 77 6.35 3.67 1.14
N ARG A 78 5.84 3.66 -0.08
CA ARG A 78 5.34 2.43 -0.74
C ARG A 78 6.43 1.39 -0.94
N ILE A 79 7.66 1.82 -1.25
CA ILE A 79 8.82 0.93 -1.36
C ILE A 79 9.24 0.43 0.02
N ALA A 80 9.27 1.31 1.03
CA ALA A 80 9.71 0.98 2.39
C ALA A 80 8.76 0.01 3.11
N LEU A 81 7.44 0.13 2.88
CA LEU A 81 6.43 -0.69 3.55
C LEU A 81 6.50 -2.14 3.06
N PRO A 82 6.74 -3.13 3.94
CA PRO A 82 6.69 -4.54 3.55
C PRO A 82 5.34 -4.94 2.96
N ASP A 83 5.37 -5.82 1.96
CA ASP A 83 4.15 -6.38 1.41
C ASP A 83 3.45 -7.30 2.41
N PRO A 84 2.12 -7.48 2.30
CA PRO A 84 1.41 -8.43 3.14
C PRO A 84 1.92 -9.85 2.88
N VAL A 85 2.09 -10.61 3.96
CA VAL A 85 2.54 -12.01 3.92
C VAL A 85 1.31 -12.92 3.83
N LYS A 86 1.42 -13.97 3.01
CA LYS A 86 0.36 -14.99 2.92
C LYS A 86 0.24 -15.77 4.21
N LEU A 87 -0.97 -15.81 4.75
CA LEU A 87 -1.34 -16.60 5.92
C LEU A 87 -2.00 -17.90 5.47
N ASP A 88 -1.70 -19.00 6.16
CA ASP A 88 -2.29 -20.31 5.87
C ASP A 88 -3.72 -20.42 6.38
N ASP A 89 -4.00 -19.84 7.55
CA ASP A 89 -5.30 -19.85 8.21
C ASP A 89 -5.89 -18.44 8.28
N VAL A 90 -6.76 -18.11 7.33
CA VAL A 90 -7.52 -16.86 7.32
C VAL A 90 -8.97 -17.15 7.70
N SER A 91 -9.48 -16.44 8.68
CA SER A 91 -10.86 -16.50 9.14
C SER A 91 -11.73 -15.41 8.51
N ARG A 92 -13.06 -15.58 8.61
CA ARG A 92 -14.00 -14.52 8.23
C ARG A 92 -13.79 -13.23 9.04
N MET A 93 -13.38 -13.38 10.32
CA MET A 93 -13.09 -12.23 11.18
C MET A 93 -11.86 -11.45 10.71
N ASP A 94 -10.83 -12.12 10.19
CA ASP A 94 -9.64 -11.46 9.65
C ASP A 94 -10.02 -10.62 8.42
N ILE A 95 -10.87 -11.16 7.53
CA ILE A 95 -11.38 -10.42 6.38
C ILE A 95 -12.21 -9.22 6.83
N ALA A 96 -13.08 -9.38 7.84
CA ALA A 96 -13.88 -8.30 8.39
C ALA A 96 -13.00 -7.20 9.00
N HIS A 97 -11.93 -7.58 9.70
CA HIS A 97 -10.94 -6.64 10.23
C HIS A 97 -10.29 -5.81 9.11
N ILE A 98 -9.80 -6.46 8.05
CA ILE A 98 -9.17 -5.78 6.92
C ILE A 98 -10.16 -4.85 6.18
N VAL A 99 -11.38 -5.33 5.92
CA VAL A 99 -12.42 -4.50 5.27
C VAL A 99 -12.74 -3.27 6.11
N ALA A 100 -12.80 -3.41 7.43
CA ALA A 100 -13.04 -2.30 8.34
C ALA A 100 -11.92 -1.26 8.37
N ARG A 101 -10.69 -1.62 7.98
CA ARG A 101 -9.55 -0.69 7.90
C ARG A 101 -9.58 0.16 6.62
N ILE A 102 -10.13 -0.35 5.53
CA ILE A 102 -10.15 0.33 4.24
C ILE A 102 -11.02 1.59 4.29
N GLY A 103 -10.46 2.72 3.85
CA GLY A 103 -11.13 4.01 3.82
C GLY A 103 -11.30 4.68 5.19
N ARG A 104 -10.76 4.09 6.24
CA ARG A 104 -10.78 4.67 7.59
C ARG A 104 -9.40 5.23 7.91
N PHE A 105 -9.25 6.51 7.63
CA PHE A 105 -8.08 7.27 8.04
C PHE A 105 -8.30 7.71 9.49
N GLU A 106 -7.65 7.05 10.44
CA GLU A 106 -7.64 7.50 11.82
C GLU A 106 -6.77 8.77 11.91
N LEU A 107 -7.38 9.90 11.62
CA LEU A 107 -6.84 11.18 12.03
C LEU A 107 -7.09 11.28 13.53
N SER A 108 -6.05 11.12 14.36
CA SER A 108 -6.17 11.48 15.75
C SER A 108 -6.32 13.00 15.81
N GLU A 109 -7.43 13.48 16.38
CA GLU A 109 -7.73 14.91 16.60
C GLU A 109 -6.84 15.54 17.69
N GLU A 110 -5.78 14.84 18.13
CA GLU A 110 -4.89 15.39 19.13
C GLU A 110 -3.87 16.32 18.49
N ASP A 111 -3.82 17.54 19.00
CA ASP A 111 -2.92 18.68 18.78
C ASP A 111 -1.41 18.33 18.61
N ALA A 112 -1.06 17.48 17.71
CA ALA A 112 0.32 17.28 17.34
C ALA A 112 0.70 18.37 16.32
N SER A 113 1.55 19.28 16.71
CA SER A 113 2.11 20.33 15.84
C SER A 113 2.81 19.78 14.59
N GLU A 114 3.15 18.47 14.58
CA GLU A 114 3.67 17.74 13.44
C GLU A 114 3.07 16.32 13.42
N PRO A 115 2.50 15.88 12.28
CA PRO A 115 1.97 14.51 12.16
C PRO A 115 3.10 13.48 12.26
N GLY A 116 2.89 12.42 13.04
CA GLY A 116 3.79 11.26 13.07
C GLY A 116 3.83 10.51 11.75
N PHE A 117 4.80 9.62 11.57
CA PHE A 117 4.99 8.82 10.36
C PHE A 117 3.71 8.09 9.94
N GLN A 118 3.05 7.41 10.88
CA GLN A 118 1.78 6.72 10.61
C GLN A 118 0.68 7.67 10.14
N GLN A 119 0.54 8.84 10.76
CA GLN A 119 -0.48 9.83 10.37
C GLN A 119 -0.21 10.39 8.98
N THR A 120 1.05 10.69 8.68
CA THR A 120 1.47 11.21 7.37
C THR A 120 1.08 10.28 6.23
N PHE A 121 1.21 8.97 6.42
CA PHE A 121 0.98 7.98 5.38
C PHE A 121 -0.31 7.16 5.53
N SER A 122 -1.18 7.50 6.48
CA SER A 122 -2.42 6.76 6.74
C SER A 122 -3.32 6.60 5.52
N ALA A 123 -3.44 7.63 4.68
CA ALA A 123 -4.23 7.61 3.46
C ALA A 123 -3.72 6.62 2.39
N PHE A 124 -2.45 6.21 2.48
CA PHE A 124 -1.82 5.31 1.52
C PHE A 124 -1.78 3.84 1.99
N LEU A 125 -2.33 3.54 3.16
CA LEU A 125 -2.41 2.18 3.70
C LEU A 125 -3.49 1.33 3.02
N ASP A 126 -4.46 1.93 2.36
CA ASP A 126 -5.52 1.20 1.64
C ASP A 126 -4.93 0.22 0.62
N ASP A 127 -3.85 0.57 -0.06
CA ASP A 127 -3.19 -0.31 -1.02
C ASP A 127 -2.64 -1.58 -0.36
N TYR A 128 -2.12 -1.48 0.86
CA TYR A 128 -1.69 -2.64 1.63
C TYR A 128 -2.87 -3.58 1.94
N TYR A 129 -3.98 -3.03 2.41
CA TYR A 129 -5.16 -3.82 2.74
C TYR A 129 -5.81 -4.45 1.50
N HIS A 130 -5.86 -3.73 0.39
CA HIS A 130 -6.31 -4.30 -0.89
C HIS A 130 -5.38 -5.40 -1.40
N ALA A 131 -4.06 -5.24 -1.28
CA ALA A 131 -3.09 -6.28 -1.61
C ALA A 131 -3.26 -7.51 -0.71
N TRP A 132 -3.52 -7.32 0.58
CA TRP A 132 -3.80 -8.40 1.52
C TRP A 132 -5.07 -9.19 1.11
N LEU A 133 -6.17 -8.50 0.80
CA LEU A 133 -7.40 -9.14 0.33
C LEU A 133 -7.19 -9.91 -1.00
N LYS A 134 -6.45 -9.34 -1.93
CA LYS A 134 -6.12 -9.99 -3.20
C LYS A 134 -5.29 -11.26 -3.00
N LEU A 135 -4.40 -11.26 -2.02
CA LEU A 135 -3.55 -12.40 -1.70
C LEU A 135 -4.33 -13.58 -1.08
N HIS A 136 -5.37 -13.29 -0.28
CA HIS A 136 -6.07 -14.30 0.51
C HIS A 136 -7.47 -14.66 -0.02
N CYS A 137 -8.11 -13.78 -0.77
CA CYS A 137 -9.49 -13.96 -1.23
C CYS A 137 -9.54 -14.19 -2.75
N LYS A 138 -9.84 -15.40 -3.18
CA LYS A 138 -9.95 -15.76 -4.63
C LYS A 138 -11.06 -14.96 -5.33
N SER A 139 -12.12 -14.58 -4.61
CA SER A 139 -13.25 -13.78 -5.09
C SER A 139 -12.97 -12.29 -5.15
N TYR A 140 -11.77 -11.84 -4.76
CA TYR A 140 -11.41 -10.44 -4.76
C TYR A 140 -11.54 -9.81 -6.14
N ASN A 141 -12.37 -8.76 -6.23
CA ASN A 141 -12.51 -7.91 -7.39
C ASN A 141 -12.84 -6.49 -6.93
N TYR A 142 -11.91 -5.57 -7.09
CA TYR A 142 -12.05 -4.19 -6.59
C TYR A 142 -13.35 -3.53 -7.07
N LYS A 143 -13.62 -3.56 -8.37
CA LYS A 143 -14.80 -2.90 -8.95
C LYS A 143 -16.13 -3.46 -8.43
N LYS A 144 -16.19 -4.78 -8.23
CA LYS A 144 -17.41 -5.45 -7.74
C LYS A 144 -17.63 -5.24 -6.25
N ILE A 145 -16.56 -5.15 -5.46
CA ILE A 145 -16.66 -5.15 -3.99
C ILE A 145 -16.63 -3.72 -3.44
N PHE A 146 -15.75 -2.88 -3.98
CA PHE A 146 -15.54 -1.51 -3.49
C PHE A 146 -16.08 -0.44 -4.44
N GLY A 147 -16.44 -0.81 -5.67
CA GLY A 147 -17.04 0.09 -6.64
C GLY A 147 -18.52 0.37 -6.38
N ALA A 148 -19.02 1.42 -7.03
CA ALA A 148 -20.45 1.74 -7.00
C ALA A 148 -21.26 0.77 -7.86
N HIS A 149 -22.40 0.32 -7.33
CA HIS A 149 -23.44 -0.42 -8.05
C HIS A 149 -24.60 0.51 -8.41
N LYS A 150 -25.38 0.14 -9.41
CA LYS A 150 -26.64 0.83 -9.71
C LYS A 150 -27.80 -0.08 -9.35
N ASP A 151 -28.78 0.46 -8.62
CA ASP A 151 -30.06 -0.21 -8.38
C ASP A 151 -30.97 -0.16 -9.63
N LYS A 152 -32.17 -0.70 -9.50
CA LYS A 152 -33.18 -0.74 -10.58
C LYS A 152 -33.60 0.65 -11.07
N ASP A 153 -33.46 1.65 -10.19
CA ASP A 153 -33.84 3.05 -10.45
C ASP A 153 -32.62 3.89 -10.90
N GLY A 154 -31.44 3.25 -11.09
CA GLY A 154 -30.20 3.91 -11.52
C GLY A 154 -29.46 4.65 -10.40
N LYS A 155 -29.90 4.53 -9.14
CA LYS A 155 -29.23 5.13 -7.99
C LYS A 155 -27.94 4.39 -7.68
N ARG A 156 -26.87 5.13 -7.40
CA ARG A 156 -25.58 4.56 -6.98
C ARG A 156 -25.66 4.06 -5.54
N LEU A 157 -25.23 2.82 -5.36
CA LEU A 157 -25.15 2.14 -4.08
C LEU A 157 -23.75 1.51 -3.94
N TRP A 158 -23.30 1.37 -2.71
CA TRP A 158 -22.07 0.65 -2.34
C TRP A 158 -22.43 -0.48 -1.41
N LEU A 159 -21.70 -1.57 -1.48
CA LEU A 159 -21.84 -2.66 -0.52
C LEU A 159 -21.48 -2.16 0.89
N THR A 160 -22.23 -2.59 1.88
CA THR A 160 -21.85 -2.45 3.29
C THR A 160 -20.62 -3.30 3.59
N ASP A 161 -19.94 -3.06 4.71
CA ASP A 161 -18.78 -3.87 5.09
C ASP A 161 -19.15 -5.34 5.27
N ASP A 162 -20.29 -5.66 5.84
CA ASP A 162 -20.78 -7.04 5.97
C ASP A 162 -21.02 -7.71 4.62
N GLU A 163 -21.64 -7.00 3.66
CA GLU A 163 -21.82 -7.51 2.30
C GLU A 163 -20.50 -7.72 1.56
N LYS A 164 -19.51 -6.84 1.75
CA LYS A 164 -18.16 -7.01 1.22
C LYS A 164 -17.50 -8.27 1.79
N VAL A 165 -17.63 -8.47 3.10
CA VAL A 165 -17.09 -9.66 3.78
C VAL A 165 -17.75 -10.93 3.25
N ASP A 166 -19.07 -10.95 3.03
CA ASP A 166 -19.78 -12.10 2.50
C ASP A 166 -19.34 -12.47 1.09
N VAL A 167 -19.03 -11.48 0.24
CA VAL A 167 -18.49 -11.72 -1.11
C VAL A 167 -17.06 -12.23 -1.05
N LEU A 168 -16.23 -11.69 -0.14
CA LEU A 168 -14.82 -12.07 0.01
C LEU A 168 -14.64 -13.43 0.68
N TRP A 169 -15.59 -13.82 1.54
CA TRP A 169 -15.61 -15.11 2.23
C TRP A 169 -16.74 -16.00 1.67
N PRO A 170 -16.52 -16.65 0.51
CA PRO A 170 -17.54 -17.55 -0.02
C PRO A 170 -17.73 -18.71 0.95
N GLN A 171 -18.98 -19.00 1.27
CA GLN A 171 -19.33 -20.21 2.04
C GLN A 171 -18.80 -21.43 1.28
N ARG A 172 -17.96 -22.21 1.98
CA ARG A 172 -17.44 -23.48 1.48
C ARG A 172 -18.52 -24.53 1.46
#